data_68ee2583104430f30216443c3bcd83c6
#
_entry.id   68ee2583104430f30216443c3bcd83c6
#
_cell.length_a   1.000
_cell.length_b   1.000
_cell.length_c   1.000
_cell.angle_alpha   90.00
_cell.angle_beta   90.00
_cell.angle_gamma   90.00
#
_symmetry.space_group_name_H-M   'P 1'
#
loop_
_entity.id
_entity.type
_entity.pdbx_description
1 polymer ?
#
loop_
_entity_poly.entity_id
_entity_poly.type
_entity_poly.pdbx_seq_one_letter_code
_entity_poly.pdbx_strand_id
1 'polypeptide(L)'
;MTSSTDESVAPAGRAERRRDRRKAEMIVAALQILSGVGYQGMRFEDVAERSDIAKATLYHYFPSKDALVSAALEKLTADVLTHLGEALDSASALSATEQLRALIAEQLRVLTVLYPEVGKLFSFPAPWPEQHSESIKTMRRRHDRIFREVIDGGITSGEFDCPDPSVALHCLHGILNHASIWLRPDADPEGRTRDAVVEESLRLFTRPQAIAT
;
A
#
# COMPACT_ATOMS: atom_id res chain seq x y z
N MET A 1 24.78 38.31 -15.28
CA MET A 1 25.61 37.09 -15.34
C MET A 1 25.37 36.36 -14.04
N THR A 2 24.38 35.44 -14.02
CA THR A 2 24.05 34.61 -12.87
C THR A 2 24.27 33.18 -13.32
N SER A 3 25.33 32.55 -12.80
CA SER A 3 25.67 31.16 -13.06
C SER A 3 24.70 30.28 -12.32
N SER A 4 23.84 29.54 -13.03
CA SER A 4 23.11 28.40 -12.52
C SER A 4 24.10 27.26 -12.30
N THR A 5 24.28 26.89 -11.05
CA THR A 5 25.01 25.68 -10.67
C THR A 5 24.02 24.51 -10.84
N ASP A 6 24.15 23.79 -11.93
CA ASP A 6 23.50 22.51 -12.17
C ASP A 6 24.20 21.45 -11.27
N GLU A 7 23.59 21.14 -10.16
CA GLU A 7 24.08 20.13 -9.23
C GLU A 7 23.70 18.74 -9.77
N SER A 8 24.51 18.29 -10.75
CA SER A 8 24.44 16.93 -11.28
C SER A 8 24.71 15.92 -10.14
N VAL A 9 23.65 15.27 -9.65
CA VAL A 9 23.76 14.13 -8.72
C VAL A 9 24.48 13.00 -9.44
N ALA A 10 25.74 12.75 -9.06
CA ALA A 10 26.54 11.67 -9.62
C ALA A 10 25.85 10.30 -9.35
N PRO A 11 25.82 9.39 -10.33
CA PRO A 11 25.17 8.08 -10.13
C PRO A 11 25.87 7.30 -9.03
N ALA A 12 25.07 6.77 -8.08
CA ALA A 12 25.52 5.95 -6.96
C ALA A 12 26.54 4.89 -7.40
N GLY A 13 27.65 4.77 -6.67
CA GLY A 13 28.72 3.82 -6.96
C GLY A 13 28.22 2.38 -6.94
N ARG A 14 28.93 1.46 -7.63
CA ARG A 14 28.57 0.02 -7.67
C ARG A 14 28.41 -0.57 -6.25
N ALA A 15 29.22 -0.15 -5.28
CA ALA A 15 29.16 -0.58 -3.89
C ALA A 15 27.88 -0.10 -3.20
N GLU A 16 27.46 1.12 -3.43
CA GLU A 16 26.26 1.73 -2.87
C GLU A 16 24.99 1.02 -3.40
N ARG A 17 24.89 0.82 -4.72
CA ARG A 17 23.77 0.06 -5.33
C ARG A 17 23.68 -1.37 -4.78
N ARG A 18 24.83 -2.02 -4.52
CA ARG A 18 24.87 -3.36 -3.92
C ARG A 18 24.39 -3.34 -2.46
N ARG A 19 24.73 -2.30 -1.72
CA ARG A 19 24.30 -2.08 -0.34
C ARG A 19 22.78 -1.86 -0.28
N ASP A 20 22.26 -0.98 -1.15
CA ASP A 20 20.82 -0.67 -1.21
C ASP A 20 19.99 -1.90 -1.60
N ARG A 21 20.46 -2.66 -2.59
CA ARG A 21 19.79 -3.92 -2.95
C ARG A 21 19.75 -4.89 -1.77
N ARG A 22 20.84 -5.06 -1.05
CA ARG A 22 20.91 -5.94 0.13
C ARG A 22 19.97 -5.45 1.24
N LYS A 23 19.90 -4.13 1.45
CA LYS A 23 18.97 -3.52 2.40
C LYS A 23 17.51 -3.80 2.00
N ALA A 24 17.17 -3.68 0.73
CA ALA A 24 15.83 -3.98 0.22
C ALA A 24 15.45 -5.46 0.41
N GLU A 25 16.37 -6.41 0.17
CA GLU A 25 16.14 -7.84 0.40
C GLU A 25 15.77 -8.13 1.87
N MET A 26 16.47 -7.51 2.83
CA MET A 26 16.17 -7.63 4.27
C MET A 26 14.80 -7.03 4.63
N ILE A 27 14.44 -5.91 4.02
CA ILE A 27 13.13 -5.27 4.22
C ILE A 27 11.99 -6.17 3.72
N VAL A 28 12.13 -6.78 2.54
CA VAL A 28 11.14 -7.73 2.00
C VAL A 28 10.99 -8.93 2.92
N ALA A 29 12.10 -9.52 3.37
CA ALA A 29 12.07 -10.63 4.33
C ALA A 29 11.36 -10.25 5.64
N ALA A 30 11.62 -9.04 6.16
CA ALA A 30 10.96 -8.52 7.35
C ALA A 30 9.44 -8.37 7.15
N LEU A 31 8.98 -7.82 6.02
CA LEU A 31 7.55 -7.69 5.70
C LEU A 31 6.86 -9.05 5.63
N GLN A 32 7.49 -10.05 5.01
CA GLN A 32 6.95 -11.41 4.92
C GLN A 32 6.80 -12.07 6.29
N ILE A 33 7.76 -11.89 7.19
CA ILE A 33 7.69 -12.43 8.55
C ILE A 33 6.63 -11.68 9.36
N LEU A 34 6.64 -10.33 9.30
CA LEU A 34 5.64 -9.49 9.99
C LEU A 34 4.21 -9.88 9.64
N SER A 35 3.91 -10.14 8.37
CA SER A 35 2.57 -10.52 7.93
C SER A 35 2.14 -11.91 8.38
N GLY A 36 3.10 -12.81 8.59
CA GLY A 36 2.82 -14.17 9.06
C GLY A 36 2.61 -14.28 10.55
N VAL A 37 3.49 -13.64 11.35
CA VAL A 37 3.53 -13.82 12.81
C VAL A 37 3.35 -12.53 13.61
N GLY A 38 3.14 -11.40 12.94
CA GLY A 38 3.02 -10.08 13.55
C GLY A 38 4.31 -9.55 14.16
N TYR A 39 4.25 -8.32 14.68
CA TYR A 39 5.42 -7.70 15.30
C TYR A 39 5.95 -8.51 16.50
N GLN A 40 5.07 -9.02 17.37
CA GLN A 40 5.49 -9.74 18.57
C GLN A 40 6.19 -11.07 18.22
N GLY A 41 5.66 -11.81 17.26
CA GLY A 41 6.20 -13.09 16.82
C GLY A 41 7.48 -12.99 15.99
N MET A 42 7.74 -11.84 15.36
CA MET A 42 8.92 -11.63 14.52
C MET A 42 10.18 -11.63 15.37
N ARG A 43 11.14 -12.47 15.01
CA ARG A 43 12.50 -12.46 15.58
C ARG A 43 13.47 -11.85 14.58
N PHE A 44 14.45 -11.11 15.07
CA PHE A 44 15.45 -10.46 14.23
C PHE A 44 16.33 -11.49 13.50
N GLU A 45 16.57 -12.62 14.17
CA GLU A 45 17.29 -13.76 13.62
C GLU A 45 16.60 -14.41 12.42
N ASP A 46 15.27 -14.49 12.45
CA ASP A 46 14.49 -15.10 11.37
C ASP A 46 14.63 -14.29 10.07
N VAL A 47 14.81 -12.97 10.18
CA VAL A 47 15.10 -12.11 9.02
C VAL A 47 16.48 -12.36 8.45
N ALA A 48 17.49 -12.56 9.31
CA ALA A 48 18.84 -12.87 8.85
C ALA A 48 18.88 -14.21 8.11
N GLU A 49 18.24 -15.24 8.68
CA GLU A 49 18.11 -16.55 8.06
C GLU A 49 17.39 -16.48 6.70
N ARG A 50 16.24 -15.79 6.65
CA ARG A 50 15.45 -15.65 5.42
C ARG A 50 16.16 -14.85 4.33
N SER A 51 17.05 -13.94 4.71
CA SER A 51 17.86 -13.12 3.80
C SER A 51 19.19 -13.77 3.42
N ASP A 52 19.44 -15.00 3.91
CA ASP A 52 20.71 -15.73 3.72
C ASP A 52 21.94 -14.90 4.09
N ILE A 53 21.91 -14.32 5.32
CA ILE A 53 23.01 -13.50 5.85
C ILE A 53 23.33 -13.86 7.29
N ALA A 54 24.57 -13.59 7.69
CA ALA A 54 24.93 -13.67 9.09
C ALA A 54 24.20 -12.62 9.95
N LYS A 55 23.81 -12.97 11.17
CA LYS A 55 23.18 -12.06 12.13
C LYS A 55 23.95 -10.75 12.30
N ALA A 56 25.28 -10.82 12.38
CA ALA A 56 26.14 -9.64 12.48
C ALA A 56 25.98 -8.69 11.28
N THR A 57 25.76 -9.24 10.09
CA THR A 57 25.50 -8.45 8.88
C THR A 57 24.18 -7.69 9.00
N LEU A 58 23.11 -8.33 9.51
CA LEU A 58 21.83 -7.66 9.71
C LEU A 58 21.95 -6.49 10.71
N TYR A 59 22.66 -6.68 11.83
CA TYR A 59 22.94 -5.62 12.80
C TYR A 59 23.76 -4.46 12.23
N HIS A 60 24.59 -4.72 11.23
CA HIS A 60 25.32 -3.65 10.53
C HIS A 60 24.37 -2.73 9.72
N TYR A 61 23.27 -3.28 9.17
CA TYR A 61 22.28 -2.51 8.41
C TYR A 61 21.20 -1.88 9.30
N PHE A 62 20.77 -2.62 10.31
CA PHE A 62 19.69 -2.22 11.20
C PHE A 62 20.09 -2.48 12.65
N PRO A 63 20.23 -1.44 13.47
CA PRO A 63 20.73 -1.59 14.86
C PRO A 63 19.73 -2.33 15.77
N SER A 64 18.46 -2.40 15.38
CA SER A 64 17.41 -3.07 16.15
C SER A 64 16.28 -3.58 15.26
N LYS A 65 15.45 -4.46 15.83
CA LYS A 65 14.17 -4.90 15.22
C LYS A 65 13.28 -3.70 14.87
N ASP A 66 13.18 -2.71 15.76
CA ASP A 66 12.37 -1.53 15.53
C ASP A 66 12.85 -0.70 14.35
N ALA A 67 14.17 -0.53 14.23
CA ALA A 67 14.76 0.19 13.09
C ALA A 67 14.47 -0.52 11.76
N LEU A 68 14.52 -1.85 11.74
CA LEU A 68 14.17 -2.65 10.58
C LEU A 68 12.68 -2.54 10.25
N VAL A 69 11.80 -2.66 11.25
CA VAL A 69 10.35 -2.56 11.09
C VAL A 69 9.95 -1.16 10.62
N SER A 70 10.53 -0.10 11.17
CA SER A 70 10.29 1.28 10.71
C SER A 70 10.67 1.44 9.24
N ALA A 71 11.87 0.97 8.85
CA ALA A 71 12.32 1.03 7.46
C ALA A 71 11.41 0.19 6.52
N ALA A 72 10.91 -0.94 7.00
CA ALA A 72 9.98 -1.80 6.24
C ALA A 72 8.63 -1.10 6.02
N LEU A 73 8.07 -0.48 7.04
CA LEU A 73 6.82 0.29 6.95
C LEU A 73 6.96 1.54 6.06
N GLU A 74 8.09 2.25 6.16
CA GLU A 74 8.40 3.40 5.29
C GLU A 74 8.50 2.99 3.82
N LYS A 75 9.26 1.94 3.53
CA LYS A 75 9.42 1.42 2.16
C LYS A 75 8.08 0.98 1.58
N LEU A 76 7.31 0.20 2.35
CA LEU A 76 5.98 -0.25 1.95
C LEU A 76 5.06 0.94 1.64
N THR A 77 5.06 1.95 2.54
CA THR A 77 4.24 3.15 2.34
C THR A 77 4.62 3.87 1.05
N ALA A 78 5.92 4.07 0.81
CA ALA A 78 6.40 4.73 -0.39
C ALA A 78 5.98 3.98 -1.66
N ASP A 79 6.13 2.65 -1.68
CA ASP A 79 5.77 1.83 -2.84
C ASP A 79 4.26 1.87 -3.12
N VAL A 80 3.44 1.67 -2.10
CA VAL A 80 1.97 1.72 -2.25
C VAL A 80 1.51 3.08 -2.77
N LEU A 81 2.02 4.17 -2.19
CA LEU A 81 1.66 5.53 -2.63
C LEU A 81 2.13 5.81 -4.06
N THR A 82 3.29 5.27 -4.46
CA THR A 82 3.78 5.39 -5.85
C THR A 82 2.83 4.69 -6.82
N HIS A 83 2.45 3.45 -6.55
CA HIS A 83 1.52 2.70 -7.40
C HIS A 83 0.15 3.37 -7.53
N LEU A 84 -0.41 3.85 -6.41
CA LEU A 84 -1.69 4.57 -6.43
C LEU A 84 -1.58 5.91 -7.16
N GLY A 85 -0.47 6.65 -6.97
CA GLY A 85 -0.20 7.89 -7.68
C GLY A 85 -0.12 7.68 -9.19
N GLU A 86 0.65 6.69 -9.65
CA GLU A 86 0.77 6.35 -11.08
C GLU A 86 -0.57 5.95 -11.70
N ALA A 87 -1.41 5.20 -10.97
CA ALA A 87 -2.75 4.83 -11.42
C ALA A 87 -3.65 6.06 -11.55
N LEU A 88 -3.60 6.97 -10.58
CA LEU A 88 -4.38 8.21 -10.60
C LEU A 88 -3.90 9.17 -11.70
N ASP A 89 -2.59 9.33 -11.87
CA ASP A 89 -2.01 10.16 -12.94
C ASP A 89 -2.44 9.66 -14.32
N SER A 90 -2.44 8.34 -14.52
CA SER A 90 -2.90 7.71 -15.76
C SER A 90 -4.41 7.93 -16.03
N ALA A 91 -5.21 8.11 -14.99
CA ALA A 91 -6.64 8.34 -15.04
C ALA A 91 -7.03 9.83 -14.90
N SER A 92 -6.05 10.75 -14.80
CA SER A 92 -6.28 12.15 -14.41
C SER A 92 -7.24 12.93 -15.33
N ALA A 93 -7.33 12.57 -16.60
CA ALA A 93 -8.24 13.18 -17.58
C ALA A 93 -9.64 12.54 -17.60
N LEU A 94 -9.88 11.49 -16.80
CA LEU A 94 -11.13 10.74 -16.76
C LEU A 94 -12.07 11.28 -15.68
N SER A 95 -13.32 10.78 -15.67
CA SER A 95 -14.31 11.10 -14.64
C SER A 95 -13.85 10.65 -13.24
N ALA A 96 -14.41 11.24 -12.18
CA ALA A 96 -14.11 10.84 -10.80
C ALA A 96 -14.43 9.36 -10.56
N THR A 97 -15.48 8.84 -11.20
CA THR A 97 -15.83 7.42 -11.17
C THR A 97 -14.72 6.54 -11.75
N GLU A 98 -14.16 6.91 -12.89
CA GLU A 98 -13.05 6.15 -13.51
C GLU A 98 -11.74 6.28 -12.72
N GLN A 99 -11.47 7.46 -12.16
CA GLN A 99 -10.33 7.67 -11.27
C GLN A 99 -10.42 6.78 -10.02
N LEU A 100 -11.59 6.73 -9.37
CA LEU A 100 -11.82 5.87 -8.21
C LEU A 100 -11.74 4.39 -8.58
N ARG A 101 -12.28 4.00 -9.76
CA ARG A 101 -12.13 2.66 -10.34
C ARG A 101 -10.67 2.25 -10.47
N ALA A 102 -9.85 3.12 -11.04
CA ALA A 102 -8.41 2.88 -11.21
C ALA A 102 -7.69 2.70 -9.86
N LEU A 103 -8.00 3.55 -8.88
CA LEU A 103 -7.43 3.44 -7.53
C LEU A 103 -7.83 2.13 -6.84
N ILE A 104 -9.10 1.72 -6.91
CA ILE A 104 -9.59 0.48 -6.32
C ILE A 104 -8.92 -0.73 -6.98
N ALA A 105 -8.86 -0.75 -8.31
CA ALA A 105 -8.24 -1.83 -9.07
C ALA A 105 -6.73 -1.96 -8.74
N GLU A 106 -6.03 -0.82 -8.68
CA GLU A 106 -4.60 -0.82 -8.32
C GLU A 106 -4.38 -1.23 -6.87
N GLN A 107 -5.20 -0.77 -5.93
CA GLN A 107 -5.12 -1.20 -4.54
C GLN A 107 -5.32 -2.72 -4.40
N LEU A 108 -6.27 -3.32 -5.12
CA LEU A 108 -6.44 -4.77 -5.16
C LEU A 108 -5.20 -5.46 -5.73
N ARG A 109 -4.61 -4.93 -6.81
CA ARG A 109 -3.37 -5.46 -7.39
C ARG A 109 -2.21 -5.39 -6.39
N VAL A 110 -2.08 -4.29 -5.67
CA VAL A 110 -1.08 -4.13 -4.60
C VAL A 110 -1.27 -5.22 -3.54
N LEU A 111 -2.50 -5.42 -3.07
CA LEU A 111 -2.81 -6.33 -1.96
C LEU A 111 -2.82 -7.81 -2.34
N THR A 112 -2.99 -8.16 -3.62
CA THR A 112 -3.14 -9.56 -4.05
C THR A 112 -1.98 -10.07 -4.89
N VAL A 113 -1.22 -9.18 -5.54
CA VAL A 113 -0.14 -9.55 -6.47
C VAL A 113 1.21 -9.01 -6.01
N LEU A 114 1.32 -7.70 -5.76
CA LEU A 114 2.62 -7.08 -5.47
C LEU A 114 3.08 -7.33 -4.03
N TYR A 115 2.17 -7.16 -3.08
CA TYR A 115 2.43 -7.27 -1.65
C TYR A 115 1.32 -8.05 -0.94
N PRO A 116 1.09 -9.34 -1.28
CA PRO A 116 0.01 -10.13 -0.71
C PRO A 116 0.11 -10.26 0.83
N GLU A 117 1.30 -10.10 1.37
CA GLU A 117 1.54 -10.07 2.81
C GLU A 117 0.92 -8.84 3.48
N VAL A 118 0.86 -7.70 2.79
CA VAL A 118 0.33 -6.45 3.33
C VAL A 118 -1.16 -6.54 3.61
N GLY A 119 -1.93 -7.13 2.69
CA GLY A 119 -3.34 -7.38 2.90
C GLY A 119 -3.59 -8.13 4.21
N LYS A 120 -2.81 -9.17 4.48
CA LYS A 120 -2.89 -9.93 5.73
C LYS A 120 -2.51 -9.10 6.96
N LEU A 121 -1.45 -8.30 6.86
CA LEU A 121 -0.96 -7.46 7.97
C LEU A 121 -2.00 -6.44 8.44
N PHE A 122 -2.82 -5.91 7.52
CA PHE A 122 -3.84 -4.89 7.83
C PHE A 122 -5.26 -5.44 7.96
N SER A 123 -5.52 -6.69 7.57
CA SER A 123 -6.82 -7.35 7.74
C SER A 123 -7.07 -7.79 9.17
N PHE A 124 -6.02 -8.10 9.92
CA PHE A 124 -6.12 -8.51 11.32
C PHE A 124 -5.50 -7.44 12.22
N PRO A 125 -6.27 -6.91 13.20
CA PRO A 125 -5.74 -5.94 14.15
C PRO A 125 -4.73 -6.64 15.06
N ALA A 126 -3.46 -6.63 14.68
CA ALA A 126 -2.37 -6.99 15.59
C ALA A 126 -1.99 -5.75 16.42
N PRO A 127 -1.77 -5.89 17.73
CA PRO A 127 -1.33 -4.78 18.55
C PRO A 127 0.08 -4.37 18.12
N TRP A 128 0.18 -3.18 17.57
CA TRP A 128 1.47 -2.57 17.27
C TRP A 128 2.04 -1.93 18.53
N PRO A 129 3.34 -2.05 18.77
CA PRO A 129 3.99 -1.29 19.84
C PRO A 129 3.76 0.22 19.69
N GLU A 130 3.69 0.91 20.81
CA GLU A 130 3.39 2.34 20.86
C GLU A 130 4.34 3.18 19.98
N GLN A 131 5.62 2.80 19.94
CA GLN A 131 6.64 3.47 19.13
C GLN A 131 6.35 3.45 17.62
N HIS A 132 5.53 2.52 17.11
CA HIS A 132 5.13 2.42 15.71
C HIS A 132 3.76 3.04 15.43
N SER A 133 2.98 3.38 16.46
CA SER A 133 1.60 3.86 16.34
C SER A 133 1.50 5.11 15.47
N GLU A 134 2.36 6.11 15.67
CA GLU A 134 2.31 7.35 14.88
C GLU A 134 2.76 7.15 13.44
N SER A 135 3.75 6.30 13.19
CA SER A 135 4.17 5.95 11.82
C SER A 135 3.03 5.27 11.06
N ILE A 136 2.33 4.32 11.69
CA ILE A 136 1.19 3.62 11.09
C ILE A 136 0.00 4.56 10.86
N LYS A 137 -0.33 5.43 11.81
CA LYS A 137 -1.37 6.45 11.63
C LYS A 137 -1.03 7.40 10.47
N THR A 138 0.24 7.81 10.38
CA THR A 138 0.71 8.70 9.31
C THR A 138 0.64 8.00 7.95
N MET A 139 1.04 6.74 7.86
CA MET A 139 0.90 5.90 6.68
C MET A 139 -0.57 5.83 6.23
N ARG A 140 -1.49 5.49 7.15
CA ARG A 140 -2.92 5.44 6.85
C ARG A 140 -3.46 6.77 6.37
N ARG A 141 -3.15 7.87 7.04
CA ARG A 141 -3.59 9.23 6.63
C ARG A 141 -3.11 9.59 5.22
N ARG A 142 -1.86 9.24 4.86
CA ARG A 142 -1.33 9.51 3.51
C ARG A 142 -2.02 8.66 2.45
N HIS A 143 -2.27 7.40 2.75
CA HIS A 143 -3.01 6.48 1.88
C HIS A 143 -4.46 6.96 1.68
N ASP A 144 -5.19 7.24 2.76
CA ASP A 144 -6.58 7.69 2.75
C ASP A 144 -6.74 9.01 1.97
N ARG A 145 -5.75 9.89 2.01
CA ARG A 145 -5.79 11.18 1.31
C ARG A 145 -5.96 11.01 -0.20
N ILE A 146 -5.28 10.06 -0.82
CA ILE A 146 -5.37 9.82 -2.28
C ILE A 146 -6.80 9.47 -2.67
N PHE A 147 -7.43 8.57 -1.94
CA PHE A 147 -8.83 8.21 -2.17
C PHE A 147 -9.79 9.37 -1.88
N ARG A 148 -9.53 10.08 -0.78
CA ARG A 148 -10.36 11.21 -0.35
C ARG A 148 -10.42 12.31 -1.39
N GLU A 149 -9.32 12.68 -1.99
CA GLU A 149 -9.23 13.72 -3.02
C GLU A 149 -10.14 13.38 -4.22
N VAL A 150 -10.14 12.13 -4.67
CA VAL A 150 -11.02 11.69 -5.78
C VAL A 150 -12.49 11.66 -5.35
N ILE A 151 -12.78 11.15 -4.14
CA ILE A 151 -14.14 11.07 -3.61
C ILE A 151 -14.74 12.47 -3.45
N ASP A 152 -14.01 13.41 -2.86
CA ASP A 152 -14.47 14.79 -2.65
C ASP A 152 -14.66 15.52 -4.00
N GLY A 153 -13.78 15.24 -4.98
CA GLY A 153 -13.93 15.72 -6.36
C GLY A 153 -15.22 15.20 -7.01
N GLY A 154 -15.51 13.91 -6.88
CA GLY A 154 -16.71 13.28 -7.41
C GLY A 154 -18.02 13.78 -6.75
N ILE A 155 -17.99 14.07 -5.45
CA ILE A 155 -19.11 14.71 -4.75
C ILE A 155 -19.31 16.12 -5.27
N THR A 156 -18.23 16.88 -5.44
CA THR A 156 -18.28 18.26 -5.92
C THR A 156 -18.80 18.34 -7.38
N SER A 157 -18.42 17.39 -8.23
CA SER A 157 -18.92 17.31 -9.62
C SER A 157 -20.34 16.74 -9.72
N GLY A 158 -20.87 16.15 -8.65
CA GLY A 158 -22.19 15.49 -8.64
C GLY A 158 -22.19 14.07 -9.20
N GLU A 159 -21.02 13.48 -9.48
CA GLU A 159 -20.90 12.08 -9.88
C GLU A 159 -21.15 11.13 -8.70
N PHE A 160 -20.78 11.54 -7.48
CA PHE A 160 -20.98 10.77 -6.26
C PHE A 160 -22.06 11.39 -5.39
N ASP A 161 -22.87 10.51 -4.81
CA ASP A 161 -23.87 10.85 -3.79
C ASP A 161 -23.64 9.94 -2.58
N CYS A 162 -22.70 10.36 -1.74
CA CYS A 162 -22.28 9.62 -0.56
C CYS A 162 -22.54 10.46 0.69
N PRO A 163 -23.53 10.10 1.53
CA PRO A 163 -23.91 10.90 2.71
C PRO A 163 -22.78 11.06 3.73
N ASP A 164 -21.95 10.04 3.89
CA ASP A 164 -20.77 10.06 4.76
C ASP A 164 -19.55 9.47 4.05
N PRO A 165 -18.77 10.32 3.36
CA PRO A 165 -17.58 9.88 2.63
C PRO A 165 -16.52 9.23 3.52
N SER A 166 -16.48 9.58 4.81
CA SER A 166 -15.51 8.99 5.76
C SER A 166 -15.88 7.55 6.07
N VAL A 167 -17.16 7.29 6.35
CA VAL A 167 -17.66 5.92 6.59
C VAL A 167 -17.52 5.07 5.32
N ALA A 168 -17.90 5.62 4.15
CA ALA A 168 -17.76 4.90 2.88
C ALA A 168 -16.31 4.51 2.59
N LEU A 169 -15.35 5.41 2.83
CA LEU A 169 -13.92 5.10 2.68
C LEU A 169 -13.45 4.01 3.65
N HIS A 170 -13.89 4.03 4.90
CA HIS A 170 -13.59 2.96 5.85
C HIS A 170 -14.19 1.60 5.41
N CYS A 171 -15.42 1.60 4.90
CA CYS A 171 -16.04 0.39 4.34
C CYS A 171 -15.25 -0.12 3.12
N LEU A 172 -14.85 0.77 2.21
CA LEU A 172 -14.01 0.45 1.07
C LEU A 172 -12.73 -0.26 1.50
N HIS A 173 -11.98 0.32 2.45
CA HIS A 173 -10.75 -0.30 2.95
C HIS A 173 -11.01 -1.65 3.62
N GLY A 174 -12.14 -1.81 4.31
CA GLY A 174 -12.56 -3.09 4.87
C GLY A 174 -12.77 -4.15 3.78
N ILE A 175 -13.45 -3.79 2.69
CA ILE A 175 -13.68 -4.67 1.53
C ILE A 175 -12.33 -5.07 0.91
N LEU A 176 -11.49 -4.10 0.57
CA LEU A 176 -10.23 -4.34 -0.14
C LEU A 176 -9.23 -5.17 0.69
N ASN A 177 -9.08 -4.83 1.96
CA ASN A 177 -8.22 -5.60 2.86
C ASN A 177 -8.73 -7.04 3.02
N HIS A 178 -10.04 -7.23 3.20
CA HIS A 178 -10.61 -8.57 3.34
C HIS A 178 -10.55 -9.36 2.02
N ALA A 179 -10.75 -8.71 0.87
CA ALA A 179 -10.65 -9.34 -0.44
C ALA A 179 -9.27 -10.00 -0.65
N SER A 180 -8.19 -9.41 -0.11
CA SER A 180 -6.84 -9.98 -0.19
C SER A 180 -6.69 -11.37 0.45
N ILE A 181 -7.63 -11.77 1.33
CA ILE A 181 -7.59 -13.06 2.01
C ILE A 181 -8.13 -14.18 1.10
N TRP A 182 -9.17 -13.89 0.33
CA TRP A 182 -9.88 -14.90 -0.46
C TRP A 182 -9.74 -14.74 -1.98
N LEU A 183 -9.43 -13.54 -2.47
CA LEU A 183 -9.20 -13.31 -3.89
C LEU A 183 -7.90 -13.98 -4.31
N ARG A 184 -8.00 -14.91 -5.25
CA ARG A 184 -6.89 -15.71 -5.76
C ARG A 184 -6.63 -15.35 -7.22
N PRO A 185 -5.60 -14.55 -7.55
CA PRO A 185 -5.27 -14.19 -8.93
C PRO A 185 -5.08 -15.43 -9.84
N ASP A 186 -4.48 -16.50 -9.32
CA ASP A 186 -4.26 -17.75 -10.05
C ASP A 186 -5.58 -18.47 -10.42
N ALA A 187 -6.63 -18.30 -9.61
CA ALA A 187 -7.95 -18.88 -9.85
C ALA A 187 -8.88 -17.94 -10.63
N ASP A 188 -8.43 -16.71 -10.90
CA ASP A 188 -9.17 -15.67 -11.63
C ASP A 188 -8.30 -15.06 -12.76
N PRO A 189 -7.85 -15.88 -13.72
CA PRO A 189 -6.93 -15.42 -14.76
C PRO A 189 -7.51 -14.33 -15.67
N GLU A 190 -8.83 -14.27 -15.79
CA GLU A 190 -9.55 -13.24 -16.55
C GLU A 190 -9.89 -12.01 -15.72
N GLY A 191 -9.61 -12.02 -14.40
CA GLY A 191 -9.85 -10.91 -13.49
C GLY A 191 -11.33 -10.60 -13.21
N ARG A 192 -12.25 -11.50 -13.57
CA ARG A 192 -13.71 -11.26 -13.41
C ARG A 192 -14.13 -11.04 -11.97
N THR A 193 -13.57 -11.81 -11.04
CA THR A 193 -13.85 -11.66 -9.61
C THR A 193 -13.27 -10.36 -9.07
N ARG A 194 -12.06 -10.00 -9.49
CA ARG A 194 -11.44 -8.72 -9.15
C ARG A 194 -12.29 -7.56 -9.65
N ASP A 195 -12.71 -7.60 -10.91
CA ASP A 195 -13.51 -6.54 -11.53
C ASP A 195 -14.89 -6.41 -10.85
N ALA A 196 -15.50 -7.52 -10.45
CA ALA A 196 -16.72 -7.50 -9.64
C ALA A 196 -16.52 -6.83 -8.28
N VAL A 197 -15.40 -7.08 -7.60
CA VAL A 197 -15.07 -6.39 -6.33
C VAL A 197 -14.91 -4.88 -6.56
N VAL A 198 -14.29 -4.47 -7.66
CA VAL A 198 -14.16 -3.04 -8.03
C VAL A 198 -15.54 -2.41 -8.21
N GLU A 199 -16.42 -3.03 -9.01
CA GLU A 199 -17.77 -2.49 -9.28
C GLU A 199 -18.64 -2.43 -8.02
N GLU A 200 -18.62 -3.48 -7.19
CA GLU A 200 -19.39 -3.45 -5.93
C GLU A 200 -18.83 -2.38 -4.97
N SER A 201 -17.53 -2.17 -4.96
CA SER A 201 -16.91 -1.13 -4.14
C SER A 201 -17.30 0.28 -4.58
N LEU A 202 -17.43 0.54 -5.87
CA LEU A 202 -17.87 1.83 -6.40
C LEU A 202 -19.30 2.19 -5.97
N ARG A 203 -20.16 1.20 -5.73
CA ARG A 203 -21.55 1.42 -5.28
C ARG A 203 -21.64 2.09 -3.90
N LEU A 204 -20.58 2.07 -3.12
CA LEU A 204 -20.52 2.84 -1.86
C LEU A 204 -20.62 4.35 -2.07
N PHE A 205 -20.30 4.84 -3.26
CA PHE A 205 -20.18 6.25 -3.60
C PHE A 205 -21.25 6.71 -4.61
N THR A 206 -21.93 5.79 -5.27
CA THR A 206 -22.94 6.10 -6.29
C THR A 206 -24.35 5.81 -5.75
N ARG A 207 -25.34 6.59 -6.19
CA ARG A 207 -26.73 6.26 -5.89
C ARG A 207 -27.12 4.91 -6.47
N PRO A 208 -27.92 4.10 -5.77
CA PRO A 208 -28.62 3.01 -6.42
C PRO A 208 -29.43 3.59 -7.57
N GLN A 209 -29.20 3.11 -8.80
CA GLN A 209 -30.12 3.43 -9.89
C GLN A 209 -31.51 2.98 -9.44
N ALA A 210 -32.47 3.93 -9.39
CA ALA A 210 -33.86 3.59 -9.13
C ALA A 210 -34.26 2.52 -10.15
N ILE A 211 -34.63 1.33 -9.67
CA ILE A 211 -35.18 0.28 -10.50
C ILE A 211 -36.46 0.90 -11.06
N ALA A 212 -36.47 1.24 -12.36
CA ALA A 212 -37.66 1.68 -13.04
C ALA A 212 -38.69 0.53 -12.95
N THR A 213 -39.69 0.72 -12.11
CA THR A 213 -40.82 -0.18 -11.90
C THR A 213 -41.79 -0.09 -13.08
#